data_6a16f7cebe6d0733a1ecd1fded2a4ed7
#
_entry.id   6a16f7cebe6d0733a1ecd1fded2a4ed7
#
_cell.length_a   1.000
_cell.length_b   1.000
_cell.length_c   1.000
_cell.angle_alpha   90.00
_cell.angle_beta   90.00
_cell.angle_gamma   90.00
#
_symmetry.space_group_name_H-M   'P 1'
#
loop_
_entity.id
_entity.type
_entity.pdbx_description
1 polymer ?
#
loop_
_entity_poly.entity_id
_entity_poly.type
_entity_poly.pdbx_seq_one_letter_code
_entity_poly.pdbx_strand_id
1 'polypeptide(L)'
;MAAVPGMSDRLRLFLLPEYRLQNLDPKNERIEKYSGSKYEPVFTVLSKRAAPKDSAGRTELIFGFGCLLTTLVTCFIYGTDVNSLNEGFVAKAMLAAAATPEGGIVSTETLQAGKEVVSRLLPVAFGLLGLQIVHDLGHYIAAKVHDTKISLPYYLPSLQIGIFGSITNFMTFPKSRKALFDIAISGPAAGFLFSLLATIYGLTLTVNASPDMLANFPAVPTGFFSSSFLLHEIVNQYLPISKALPDSLTYIHPLVAVGVTGLLANALNFLPIGRLDGGRVAMAIGGRQAADQIAFITLIGQAVSIFSDASPIYFFWIVLVVFLQRGADIPPEDDVTPVATELEDEKKSLSWFTRALTLAFCVSLTGTMVLPVPKPFTPTTTMAPAQAPKPILAPSPNVAPLPSLAPLLTSVPLLSEPEPVDI
;
A
#
# COMPACT_ATOMS: atom_id res chain seq x y z
N MET A 1 -0.85 37.56 -22.67
CA MET A 1 0.02 37.84 -21.50
C MET A 1 1.39 38.42 -21.86
N ALA A 2 1.89 38.24 -23.07
CA ALA A 2 3.18 38.76 -23.51
C ALA A 2 3.22 40.29 -23.69
N ALA A 3 2.07 40.95 -23.73
CA ALA A 3 1.99 42.39 -24.02
C ALA A 3 2.34 43.35 -22.84
N VAL A 4 2.43 42.80 -21.61
CA VAL A 4 2.78 43.59 -20.42
C VAL A 4 4.05 43.03 -19.81
N PRO A 5 5.17 43.76 -19.80
CA PRO A 5 6.43 43.28 -19.23
C PRO A 5 6.27 42.84 -17.77
N GLY A 6 6.74 41.65 -17.43
CA GLY A 6 6.67 41.06 -16.07
C GLY A 6 5.32 40.44 -15.67
N MET A 7 4.32 40.44 -16.54
CA MET A 7 3.02 39.81 -16.22
C MET A 7 3.11 38.29 -16.24
N SER A 8 3.87 37.72 -17.18
CA SER A 8 4.17 36.27 -17.24
C SER A 8 4.87 35.72 -15.99
N ASP A 9 5.62 36.60 -15.28
CA ASP A 9 6.35 36.24 -14.06
C ASP A 9 5.48 36.26 -12.81
N ARG A 10 4.31 36.87 -12.86
CA ARG A 10 3.41 37.07 -11.72
C ARG A 10 2.11 36.26 -11.81
N LEU A 11 1.70 35.88 -13.00
CA LEU A 11 0.41 35.26 -13.29
C LEU A 11 0.60 33.93 -14.01
N ARG A 12 -0.29 32.95 -13.75
CA ARG A 12 -0.42 31.72 -14.52
C ARG A 12 -1.80 31.64 -15.14
N LEU A 13 -1.87 31.13 -16.36
CA LEU A 13 -3.11 30.89 -17.08
C LEU A 13 -3.49 29.44 -16.95
N PHE A 14 -4.74 29.18 -16.59
CA PHE A 14 -5.34 27.86 -16.49
C PHE A 14 -6.50 27.77 -17.45
N LEU A 15 -6.66 26.64 -18.08
CA LEU A 15 -7.85 26.25 -18.80
C LEU A 15 -8.63 25.25 -17.94
N LEU A 16 -9.71 25.72 -17.31
CA LEU A 16 -10.51 24.91 -16.38
C LEU A 16 -11.92 24.70 -16.94
N PRO A 17 -12.54 23.54 -16.65
CA PRO A 17 -13.95 23.33 -16.97
C PRO A 17 -14.81 24.11 -15.97
N GLU A 18 -15.67 24.99 -16.44
CA GLU A 18 -16.67 25.64 -15.62
C GLU A 18 -18.00 24.90 -15.72
N TYR A 19 -18.65 24.68 -14.56
CA TYR A 19 -19.93 24.01 -14.53
C TYR A 19 -21.03 24.98 -14.99
N ARG A 20 -21.73 24.67 -16.08
CA ARG A 20 -22.93 25.43 -16.48
C ARG A 20 -24.01 25.29 -15.41
N LEU A 21 -24.28 26.37 -14.69
CA LEU A 21 -25.48 26.48 -13.88
C LEU A 21 -26.68 26.48 -14.83
N GLN A 22 -27.46 25.41 -14.84
CA GLN A 22 -28.62 25.19 -15.72
C GLN A 22 -29.75 26.21 -15.53
N ASN A 23 -29.60 27.23 -14.68
CA ASN A 23 -30.63 28.18 -14.28
C ASN A 23 -30.43 29.62 -14.77
N LEU A 24 -29.62 29.85 -15.78
CA LEU A 24 -29.52 31.19 -16.33
C LEU A 24 -30.38 31.30 -17.59
N ASP A 25 -31.58 31.83 -17.37
CA ASP A 25 -32.54 32.40 -18.33
C ASP A 25 -33.00 31.50 -19.51
N PRO A 26 -34.25 30.95 -19.48
CA PRO A 26 -34.79 30.12 -20.56
C PRO A 26 -35.03 30.88 -21.89
N LYS A 27 -34.71 32.17 -21.96
CA LYS A 27 -34.92 33.01 -23.16
C LYS A 27 -33.68 33.19 -24.03
N ASN A 28 -32.53 32.63 -23.66
CA ASN A 28 -31.28 32.82 -24.41
C ASN A 28 -31.03 31.65 -25.36
N GLU A 29 -31.72 31.63 -26.51
CA GLU A 29 -31.62 30.63 -27.58
C GLU A 29 -30.19 30.40 -28.14
N ARG A 30 -29.22 31.26 -27.80
CA ARG A 30 -27.79 31.05 -28.17
C ARG A 30 -27.12 29.92 -27.44
N ILE A 31 -27.68 29.46 -26.32
CA ILE A 31 -27.08 28.43 -25.45
C ILE A 31 -27.36 27.02 -25.98
N GLU A 32 -28.46 26.82 -26.76
CA GLU A 32 -28.82 25.50 -27.29
C GLU A 32 -27.85 24.93 -28.34
N LYS A 33 -27.07 25.79 -28.99
CA LYS A 33 -26.20 25.38 -30.13
C LYS A 33 -24.90 24.68 -29.65
N TYR A 34 -24.59 24.66 -28.37
CA TYR A 34 -23.46 23.96 -27.76
C TYR A 34 -23.88 22.84 -26.81
N SER A 35 -25.02 22.25 -27.01
CA SER A 35 -25.72 21.33 -26.07
C SER A 35 -25.12 19.96 -25.93
N GLY A 36 -23.86 19.74 -26.24
CA GLY A 36 -23.18 18.44 -26.05
C GLY A 36 -22.24 18.37 -24.83
N SER A 37 -21.80 19.51 -24.30
CA SER A 37 -20.85 19.53 -23.19
C SER A 37 -21.49 20.14 -21.94
N LYS A 38 -21.43 19.41 -20.84
CA LYS A 38 -21.87 19.87 -19.51
C LYS A 38 -20.99 20.96 -18.92
N TYR A 39 -19.83 21.23 -19.54
CA TYR A 39 -18.81 22.18 -19.12
C TYR A 39 -18.38 23.09 -20.25
N GLU A 40 -18.13 24.35 -19.93
CA GLU A 40 -17.47 25.29 -20.80
C GLU A 40 -16.00 25.45 -20.41
N PRO A 41 -15.06 25.47 -21.38
CA PRO A 41 -13.67 25.80 -21.07
C PRO A 41 -13.55 27.29 -20.74
N VAL A 42 -13.00 27.59 -19.58
CA VAL A 42 -12.79 28.96 -19.11
C VAL A 42 -11.32 29.19 -18.81
N PHE A 43 -10.79 30.31 -19.35
CA PHE A 43 -9.45 30.74 -18.99
C PHE A 43 -9.46 31.44 -17.63
N THR A 44 -8.82 30.82 -16.67
CA THR A 44 -8.67 31.37 -15.31
C THR A 44 -7.23 31.84 -15.10
N VAL A 45 -7.09 33.06 -14.59
CA VAL A 45 -5.77 33.65 -14.30
C VAL A 45 -5.54 33.61 -12.79
N LEU A 46 -4.53 32.90 -12.36
CA LEU A 46 -4.14 32.82 -10.97
C LEU A 46 -2.80 33.53 -10.71
N SER A 47 -2.68 34.15 -9.54
CA SER A 47 -1.40 34.67 -9.10
C SER A 47 -0.41 33.53 -8.83
N LYS A 48 0.84 33.68 -9.22
CA LYS A 48 1.90 32.72 -8.87
C LYS A 48 2.06 32.52 -7.36
N ARG A 49 1.59 33.46 -6.53
CA ARG A 49 1.55 33.32 -5.06
C ARG A 49 0.57 32.26 -4.59
N ALA A 50 -0.42 31.90 -5.42
CA ALA A 50 -1.35 30.80 -5.15
C ALA A 50 -0.76 29.42 -5.53
N ALA A 51 0.40 29.38 -6.17
CA ALA A 51 1.09 28.14 -6.48
C ALA A 51 1.58 27.45 -5.20
N PRO A 52 1.69 26.12 -5.20
CA PRO A 52 2.34 25.38 -4.12
C PRO A 52 3.75 25.90 -3.87
N LYS A 53 4.25 25.73 -2.65
CA LYS A 53 5.62 26.15 -2.31
C LYS A 53 6.65 25.34 -3.08
N ASP A 54 7.62 26.02 -3.71
CA ASP A 54 8.67 25.39 -4.53
C ASP A 54 9.70 24.59 -3.71
N SER A 55 9.67 24.64 -2.40
CA SER A 55 10.60 23.94 -1.51
C SER A 55 9.92 23.52 -0.21
N ALA A 56 10.31 22.35 0.28
CA ALA A 56 9.88 21.88 1.58
C ALA A 56 10.43 22.78 2.70
N GLY A 57 9.59 23.15 3.64
CA GLY A 57 9.99 23.85 4.86
C GLY A 57 10.74 22.93 5.82
N ARG A 58 11.48 23.52 6.79
CA ARG A 58 12.19 22.73 7.83
C ARG A 58 11.25 21.82 8.62
N THR A 59 10.04 22.28 8.92
CA THR A 59 9.01 21.50 9.62
C THR A 59 8.55 20.30 8.80
N GLU A 60 8.40 20.46 7.49
CA GLU A 60 8.02 19.38 6.56
C GLU A 60 9.12 18.34 6.45
N LEU A 61 10.41 18.75 6.45
CA LEU A 61 11.55 17.83 6.45
C LEU A 61 11.63 17.04 7.76
N ILE A 62 11.45 17.69 8.92
CA ILE A 62 11.43 17.02 10.22
C ILE A 62 10.28 16.02 10.29
N PHE A 63 9.08 16.42 9.85
CA PHE A 63 7.92 15.54 9.80
C PHE A 63 8.16 14.33 8.89
N GLY A 64 8.70 14.56 7.67
CA GLY A 64 9.03 13.49 6.72
C GLY A 64 10.06 12.50 7.27
N PHE A 65 11.08 13.01 7.98
CA PHE A 65 12.05 12.17 8.65
C PHE A 65 11.42 11.35 9.79
N GLY A 66 10.51 11.95 10.57
CA GLY A 66 9.73 11.24 11.59
C GLY A 66 8.88 10.12 10.99
N CYS A 67 8.20 10.38 9.88
CA CYS A 67 7.43 9.38 9.15
C CYS A 67 8.32 8.23 8.65
N LEU A 68 9.50 8.53 8.10
CA LEU A 68 10.47 7.51 7.66
C LEU A 68 10.92 6.62 8.82
N LEU A 69 11.30 7.21 9.95
CA LEU A 69 11.71 6.44 11.14
C LEU A 69 10.58 5.56 11.66
N THR A 70 9.37 6.10 11.77
CA THR A 70 8.21 5.33 12.22
C THR A 70 7.90 4.20 11.26
N THR A 71 7.99 4.45 9.95
CA THR A 71 7.79 3.41 8.93
C THR A 71 8.87 2.33 9.01
N LEU A 72 10.13 2.70 9.25
CA LEU A 72 11.18 1.72 9.47
C LEU A 72 10.86 0.80 10.66
N VAL A 73 10.41 1.38 11.78
CA VAL A 73 9.99 0.60 12.96
C VAL A 73 8.82 -0.34 12.62
N THR A 74 7.79 0.16 11.92
CA THR A 74 6.64 -0.71 11.55
C THR A 74 7.03 -1.80 10.54
N CYS A 75 8.00 -1.56 9.65
CA CYS A 75 8.53 -2.60 8.77
C CYS A 75 9.28 -3.70 9.56
N PHE A 76 10.00 -3.34 10.63
CA PHE A 76 10.61 -4.33 11.53
C PHE A 76 9.56 -5.12 12.33
N ILE A 77 8.52 -4.44 12.84
CA ILE A 77 7.40 -5.10 13.53
C ILE A 77 6.74 -6.10 12.57
N TYR A 78 6.43 -5.69 11.35
CA TYR A 78 5.87 -6.57 10.34
C TYR A 78 6.79 -7.75 10.01
N GLY A 79 8.10 -7.52 9.95
CA GLY A 79 9.09 -8.61 9.82
C GLY A 79 8.98 -9.62 10.95
N THR A 80 8.71 -9.18 12.18
CA THR A 80 8.45 -10.06 13.33
C THR A 80 7.16 -10.85 13.14
N ASP A 81 6.08 -10.18 12.70
CA ASP A 81 4.78 -10.83 12.48
C ASP A 81 4.87 -11.93 11.41
N VAL A 82 5.54 -11.65 10.30
CA VAL A 82 5.76 -12.62 9.22
C VAL A 82 6.54 -13.85 9.69
N ASN A 83 7.44 -13.70 10.66
CA ASN A 83 8.21 -14.81 11.22
C ASN A 83 7.56 -15.44 12.47
N SER A 84 6.45 -14.91 12.97
CA SER A 84 5.84 -15.27 14.27
C SER A 84 5.35 -16.74 14.35
N LEU A 85 5.05 -17.35 13.22
CA LEU A 85 4.63 -18.75 13.14
C LEU A 85 5.81 -19.72 12.91
N ASN A 86 7.04 -19.23 12.75
CA ASN A 86 8.23 -20.07 12.68
C ASN A 86 8.73 -20.34 14.10
N GLU A 87 8.58 -21.60 14.58
CA GLU A 87 8.95 -22.00 15.94
C GLU A 87 10.43 -21.72 16.24
N GLY A 88 11.34 -21.97 15.29
CA GLY A 88 12.76 -21.70 15.44
C GLY A 88 13.08 -20.22 15.59
N PHE A 89 12.33 -19.33 14.93
CA PHE A 89 12.44 -17.88 15.13
C PHE A 89 11.95 -17.47 16.52
N VAL A 90 10.78 -17.98 16.93
CA VAL A 90 10.18 -17.67 18.23
C VAL A 90 11.10 -18.11 19.37
N ALA A 91 11.66 -19.31 19.30
CA ALA A 91 12.60 -19.81 20.31
C ALA A 91 13.84 -18.90 20.45
N LYS A 92 14.41 -18.45 19.33
CA LYS A 92 15.55 -17.53 19.34
C LYS A 92 15.18 -16.13 19.83
N ALA A 93 13.99 -15.65 19.46
CA ALA A 93 13.48 -14.35 19.95
C ALA A 93 13.28 -14.37 21.48
N MET A 94 12.72 -15.46 22.01
CA MET A 94 12.56 -15.65 23.46
C MET A 94 13.92 -15.70 24.16
N LEU A 95 14.89 -16.45 23.60
CA LEU A 95 16.24 -16.52 24.16
C LEU A 95 16.92 -15.15 24.16
N ALA A 96 16.79 -14.38 23.08
CA ALA A 96 17.31 -13.03 22.98
C ALA A 96 16.65 -12.07 23.99
N ALA A 97 15.34 -12.20 24.23
CA ALA A 97 14.59 -11.38 25.15
C ALA A 97 14.85 -11.75 26.64
N ALA A 98 15.10 -13.02 26.94
CA ALA A 98 15.36 -13.49 28.31
C ALA A 98 16.69 -13.00 28.90
N ALA A 99 17.51 -12.36 28.10
CA ALA A 99 18.84 -11.92 28.49
C ALA A 99 18.92 -10.48 29.00
N THR A 100 17.97 -10.04 29.76
CA THR A 100 18.16 -8.86 30.62
C THR A 100 18.75 -9.33 31.96
N PRO A 101 20.08 -9.29 32.15
CA PRO A 101 20.65 -9.66 33.42
C PRO A 101 20.41 -8.51 34.42
N GLU A 102 19.93 -8.84 35.58
CA GLU A 102 20.16 -7.98 36.73
C GLU A 102 21.69 -7.89 36.92
N GLY A 103 22.30 -6.88 36.32
CA GLY A 103 23.69 -6.46 36.56
C GLY A 103 24.82 -7.26 35.88
N GLY A 104 24.59 -7.91 34.75
CA GLY A 104 25.62 -8.78 34.23
C GLY A 104 25.92 -8.71 32.72
N ILE A 105 26.90 -9.47 32.30
CA ILE A 105 27.38 -9.61 30.93
C ILE A 105 26.39 -10.46 30.17
N VAL A 106 25.90 -9.94 29.00
CA VAL A 106 25.05 -10.69 28.08
C VAL A 106 25.80 -11.94 27.62
N SER A 107 25.17 -13.12 27.72
CA SER A 107 25.81 -14.36 27.29
C SER A 107 26.07 -14.35 25.77
N THR A 108 27.12 -15.05 25.35
CA THR A 108 27.45 -15.18 23.93
C THR A 108 26.30 -15.82 23.14
N GLU A 109 25.60 -16.78 23.74
CA GLU A 109 24.47 -17.47 23.15
C GLU A 109 23.29 -16.53 22.89
N THR A 110 22.97 -15.69 23.85
CA THR A 110 21.94 -14.64 23.72
C THR A 110 22.26 -13.62 22.63
N LEU A 111 23.51 -13.15 22.59
CA LEU A 111 23.95 -12.23 21.56
C LEU A 111 23.84 -12.87 20.16
N GLN A 112 24.18 -14.15 20.06
CA GLN A 112 24.05 -14.92 18.83
C GLN A 112 22.58 -15.05 18.42
N ALA A 113 21.69 -15.41 19.35
CA ALA A 113 20.24 -15.49 19.10
C ALA A 113 19.68 -14.14 18.63
N GLY A 114 20.07 -13.03 19.27
CA GLY A 114 19.67 -11.69 18.84
C GLY A 114 20.12 -11.34 17.42
N LYS A 115 21.38 -11.67 17.07
CA LYS A 115 21.89 -11.48 15.70
C LYS A 115 21.08 -12.28 14.67
N GLU A 116 20.73 -13.52 14.97
CA GLU A 116 19.95 -14.35 14.09
C GLU A 116 18.51 -13.82 13.91
N VAL A 117 17.87 -13.36 15.00
CA VAL A 117 16.56 -12.71 14.92
C VAL A 117 16.62 -11.50 13.99
N VAL A 118 17.55 -10.56 14.25
CA VAL A 118 17.70 -9.36 13.41
C VAL A 118 17.98 -9.73 11.95
N SER A 119 18.83 -10.71 11.68
CA SER A 119 19.19 -11.14 10.32
C SER A 119 17.96 -11.64 9.52
N ARG A 120 16.94 -12.20 10.19
CA ARG A 120 15.69 -12.63 9.55
C ARG A 120 14.71 -11.49 9.32
N LEU A 121 14.77 -10.42 10.13
CA LEU A 121 13.91 -9.25 9.99
C LEU A 121 14.38 -8.31 8.87
N LEU A 122 15.70 -8.15 8.70
CA LEU A 122 16.32 -7.23 7.76
C LEU A 122 15.81 -7.40 6.31
N PRO A 123 15.72 -8.62 5.72
CA PRO A 123 15.26 -8.79 4.35
C PRO A 123 13.83 -8.31 4.13
N VAL A 124 12.94 -8.50 5.11
CA VAL A 124 11.54 -8.05 5.04
C VAL A 124 11.48 -6.54 5.17
N ALA A 125 12.09 -5.96 6.22
CA ALA A 125 12.02 -4.53 6.50
C ALA A 125 12.62 -3.69 5.35
N PHE A 126 13.85 -4.01 4.93
CA PHE A 126 14.51 -3.27 3.86
C PHE A 126 13.98 -3.62 2.47
N GLY A 127 13.45 -4.83 2.29
CA GLY A 127 12.76 -5.22 1.06
C GLY A 127 11.53 -4.36 0.80
N LEU A 128 10.67 -4.15 1.82
CA LEU A 128 9.50 -3.29 1.72
C LEU A 128 9.87 -1.83 1.42
N LEU A 129 10.85 -1.29 2.15
CA LEU A 129 11.35 0.06 1.87
C LEU A 129 11.94 0.17 0.47
N GLY A 130 12.67 -0.84 0.03
CA GLY A 130 13.24 -0.90 -1.32
C GLY A 130 12.18 -0.88 -2.40
N LEU A 131 11.09 -1.65 -2.26
CA LEU A 131 9.96 -1.62 -3.19
C LEU A 131 9.27 -0.26 -3.20
N GLN A 132 9.11 0.37 -2.03
CA GLN A 132 8.51 1.70 -1.96
C GLN A 132 9.41 2.77 -2.62
N ILE A 133 10.72 2.69 -2.44
CA ILE A 133 11.67 3.58 -3.14
C ILE A 133 11.58 3.40 -4.67
N VAL A 134 11.43 2.17 -5.16
CA VAL A 134 11.23 1.91 -6.60
C VAL A 134 9.92 2.54 -7.10
N HIS A 135 8.84 2.42 -6.35
CA HIS A 135 7.57 3.09 -6.64
C HIS A 135 7.75 4.61 -6.74
N ASP A 136 8.33 5.23 -5.71
CA ASP A 136 8.56 6.68 -5.67
C ASP A 136 9.48 7.16 -6.80
N LEU A 137 10.48 6.36 -7.14
CA LEU A 137 11.39 6.65 -8.26
C LEU A 137 10.63 6.70 -9.60
N GLY A 138 9.62 5.84 -9.79
CA GLY A 138 8.72 5.91 -10.94
C GLY A 138 8.07 7.30 -11.06
N HIS A 139 7.46 7.81 -9.99
CA HIS A 139 6.89 9.15 -9.96
C HIS A 139 7.92 10.24 -10.25
N TYR A 140 9.11 10.15 -9.65
CA TYR A 140 10.18 11.15 -9.85
C TYR A 140 10.66 11.21 -11.28
N ILE A 141 10.86 10.05 -11.92
CA ILE A 141 11.30 9.99 -13.33
C ILE A 141 10.24 10.62 -14.23
N ALA A 142 8.97 10.25 -14.07
CA ALA A 142 7.89 10.80 -14.87
C ALA A 142 7.69 12.31 -14.63
N ALA A 143 7.75 12.76 -13.37
CA ALA A 143 7.65 14.17 -13.04
C ALA A 143 8.78 14.98 -13.68
N LYS A 144 10.00 14.44 -13.70
CA LYS A 144 11.14 15.09 -14.37
C LYS A 144 10.96 15.18 -15.89
N VAL A 145 10.40 14.15 -16.52
CA VAL A 145 10.08 14.14 -17.97
C VAL A 145 9.07 15.23 -18.31
N HIS A 146 8.11 15.48 -17.42
CA HIS A 146 7.06 16.49 -17.62
C HIS A 146 7.39 17.88 -17.01
N ASP A 147 8.64 18.15 -16.62
CA ASP A 147 9.06 19.40 -15.95
C ASP A 147 8.19 19.75 -14.73
N THR A 148 7.66 18.76 -14.04
CA THR A 148 6.82 18.92 -12.87
C THR A 148 7.64 18.59 -11.62
N LYS A 149 7.59 19.46 -10.61
CA LYS A 149 8.25 19.21 -9.32
C LYS A 149 7.28 18.53 -8.38
N ILE A 150 7.73 17.45 -7.74
CA ILE A 150 7.01 16.76 -6.65
C ILE A 150 7.85 16.83 -5.38
N SER A 151 7.17 16.74 -4.22
CA SER A 151 7.81 16.74 -2.91
C SER A 151 8.58 15.45 -2.65
N LEU A 152 9.43 15.46 -1.62
CA LEU A 152 9.91 14.21 -1.04
C LEU A 152 8.72 13.37 -0.54
N PRO A 153 8.81 12.03 -0.62
CA PRO A 153 7.74 11.15 -0.16
C PRO A 153 7.64 11.18 1.37
N TYR A 154 6.42 11.25 1.88
CA TYR A 154 6.10 11.01 3.29
C TYR A 154 5.62 9.58 3.42
N TYR A 155 6.45 8.71 3.98
CA TYR A 155 6.12 7.30 4.16
C TYR A 155 5.03 7.13 5.21
N LEU A 156 4.05 6.29 4.92
CA LEU A 156 2.91 6.01 5.79
C LEU A 156 3.12 4.69 6.51
N PRO A 157 3.37 4.73 7.84
CA PRO A 157 3.58 3.53 8.62
C PRO A 157 2.31 2.68 8.71
N SER A 158 2.48 1.36 8.76
CA SER A 158 1.40 0.39 8.95
C SER A 158 1.83 -0.71 9.90
N LEU A 159 1.07 -0.91 10.97
CA LEU A 159 1.30 -2.03 11.90
C LEU A 159 0.91 -3.37 11.27
N GLN A 160 0.03 -3.38 10.24
CA GLN A 160 -0.48 -4.60 9.62
C GLN A 160 0.41 -5.11 8.49
N ILE A 161 1.03 -4.21 7.72
CA ILE A 161 1.83 -4.57 6.52
C ILE A 161 3.17 -3.83 6.47
N GLY A 162 3.57 -3.18 7.55
CA GLY A 162 4.82 -2.41 7.64
C GLY A 162 4.72 -1.03 7.01
N ILE A 163 4.19 -0.91 5.79
CA ILE A 163 4.05 0.34 5.05
C ILE A 163 2.77 0.34 4.22
N PHE A 164 2.01 1.43 4.27
CA PHE A 164 0.85 1.63 3.39
C PHE A 164 1.20 2.29 2.06
N GLY A 165 2.37 2.85 1.93
CA GLY A 165 2.83 3.61 0.77
C GLY A 165 3.45 4.93 1.16
N SER A 166 3.44 5.89 0.23
CA SER A 166 3.94 7.24 0.46
C SER A 166 2.97 8.30 -0.07
N ILE A 167 3.06 9.49 0.50
CA ILE A 167 2.36 10.68 -0.01
C ILE A 167 3.38 11.59 -0.68
N THR A 168 3.20 11.83 -1.96
CA THR A 168 3.93 12.84 -2.72
C THR A 168 2.98 13.97 -3.11
N ASN A 169 3.38 15.21 -2.85
CA ASN A 169 2.61 16.39 -3.23
C ASN A 169 3.21 17.06 -4.47
N PHE A 170 2.37 17.59 -5.35
CA PHE A 170 2.85 18.44 -6.42
C PHE A 170 3.33 19.79 -5.87
N MET A 171 4.55 20.17 -6.21
CA MET A 171 5.13 21.48 -5.89
C MET A 171 4.97 22.47 -7.04
N THR A 172 4.69 21.97 -8.24
CA THR A 172 4.30 22.77 -9.41
C THR A 172 3.08 22.15 -10.05
N PHE A 173 2.29 22.94 -10.77
CA PHE A 173 1.13 22.42 -11.49
C PHE A 173 1.59 21.53 -12.65
N PRO A 174 1.03 20.32 -12.82
CA PRO A 174 1.19 19.55 -14.05
C PRO A 174 0.71 20.36 -15.26
N LYS A 175 1.39 20.28 -16.39
CA LYS A 175 1.05 21.07 -17.58
C LYS A 175 -0.29 20.66 -18.21
N SER A 176 -0.62 19.36 -18.19
CA SER A 176 -1.84 18.82 -18.78
C SER A 176 -2.33 17.58 -18.03
N ARG A 177 -3.52 17.10 -18.37
CA ARG A 177 -4.05 15.82 -17.87
C ARG A 177 -3.16 14.64 -18.23
N LYS A 178 -2.52 14.67 -19.41
CA LYS A 178 -1.55 13.65 -19.80
C LYS A 178 -0.34 13.62 -18.87
N ALA A 179 0.22 14.78 -18.53
CA ALA A 179 1.32 14.86 -17.56
C ALA A 179 0.91 14.33 -16.20
N LEU A 180 -0.29 14.68 -15.73
CA LEU A 180 -0.86 14.15 -14.48
C LEU A 180 -1.01 12.63 -14.52
N PHE A 181 -1.54 12.09 -15.64
CA PHE A 181 -1.69 10.65 -15.86
C PHE A 181 -0.34 9.93 -15.81
N ASP A 182 0.64 10.38 -16.59
CA ASP A 182 1.94 9.74 -16.69
C ASP A 182 2.67 9.75 -15.34
N ILE A 183 2.61 10.86 -14.60
CA ILE A 183 3.20 10.94 -13.27
C ILE A 183 2.48 10.01 -12.29
N ALA A 184 1.16 10.01 -12.29
CA ALA A 184 0.38 9.23 -11.33
C ALA A 184 0.51 7.71 -11.55
N ILE A 185 0.58 7.24 -12.79
CA ILE A 185 0.62 5.80 -13.09
C ILE A 185 2.03 5.19 -12.96
N SER A 186 3.07 6.00 -13.12
CA SER A 186 4.45 5.51 -13.19
C SER A 186 4.94 4.86 -11.91
N GLY A 187 4.55 5.39 -10.73
CA GLY A 187 4.87 4.79 -9.44
C GLY A 187 4.24 3.41 -9.25
N PRO A 188 2.91 3.30 -9.32
CA PRO A 188 2.22 2.01 -9.25
C PRO A 188 2.73 1.00 -10.28
N ALA A 189 2.98 1.42 -11.53
CA ALA A 189 3.50 0.53 -12.55
C ALA A 189 4.85 -0.08 -12.18
N ALA A 190 5.79 0.75 -11.70
CA ALA A 190 7.08 0.29 -11.20
C ALA A 190 6.92 -0.58 -9.95
N GLY A 191 6.12 -0.12 -8.98
CA GLY A 191 5.85 -0.83 -7.74
C GLY A 191 5.23 -2.21 -7.97
N PHE A 192 4.20 -2.33 -8.80
CA PHE A 192 3.59 -3.61 -9.16
C PHE A 192 4.57 -4.55 -9.87
N LEU A 193 5.30 -4.03 -10.86
CA LEU A 193 6.25 -4.84 -11.62
C LEU A 193 7.31 -5.45 -10.69
N PHE A 194 7.96 -4.63 -9.88
CA PHE A 194 9.02 -5.11 -9.00
C PHE A 194 8.48 -6.00 -7.86
N SER A 195 7.28 -5.72 -7.34
CA SER A 195 6.61 -6.57 -6.35
C SER A 195 6.27 -7.94 -6.93
N LEU A 196 5.77 -8.00 -8.17
CA LEU A 196 5.48 -9.24 -8.88
C LEU A 196 6.76 -10.04 -9.13
N LEU A 197 7.82 -9.39 -9.60
CA LEU A 197 9.12 -10.02 -9.81
C LEU A 197 9.71 -10.56 -8.50
N ALA A 198 9.60 -9.81 -7.40
CA ALA A 198 10.04 -10.25 -6.08
C ALA A 198 9.26 -11.49 -5.60
N THR A 199 7.93 -11.50 -5.82
CA THR A 199 7.08 -12.65 -5.49
C THR A 199 7.50 -13.89 -6.29
N ILE A 200 7.60 -13.79 -7.61
CA ILE A 200 7.97 -14.91 -8.50
C ILE A 200 9.38 -15.41 -8.18
N TYR A 201 10.33 -14.50 -8.05
CA TYR A 201 11.71 -14.88 -7.72
C TYR A 201 11.82 -15.50 -6.32
N GLY A 202 11.10 -14.95 -5.34
CA GLY A 202 11.01 -15.51 -4.00
C GLY A 202 10.40 -16.92 -3.99
N LEU A 203 9.37 -17.19 -4.80
CA LEU A 203 8.80 -18.52 -4.97
C LEU A 203 9.79 -19.50 -5.59
N THR A 204 10.55 -19.09 -6.61
CA THR A 204 11.61 -19.94 -7.18
C THR A 204 12.69 -20.28 -6.15
N LEU A 205 13.07 -19.32 -5.29
CA LEU A 205 14.01 -19.57 -4.19
C LEU A 205 13.42 -20.49 -3.14
N THR A 206 12.11 -20.41 -2.88
CA THR A 206 11.42 -21.30 -1.95
C THR A 206 11.45 -22.75 -2.42
N VAL A 207 11.10 -22.99 -3.68
CA VAL A 207 11.06 -24.36 -4.26
C VAL A 207 12.45 -25.00 -4.33
N ASN A 208 13.47 -24.21 -4.57
CA ASN A 208 14.85 -24.69 -4.69
C ASN A 208 15.62 -24.71 -3.37
N ALA A 209 15.00 -24.32 -2.25
CA ALA A 209 15.66 -24.31 -0.95
C ALA A 209 15.83 -25.73 -0.37
N SER A 210 16.98 -25.96 0.28
CA SER A 210 17.16 -27.17 1.07
C SER A 210 16.26 -27.21 2.31
N PRO A 211 15.94 -28.38 2.88
CA PRO A 211 15.13 -28.49 4.09
C PRO A 211 15.64 -27.63 5.25
N ASP A 212 16.97 -27.55 5.43
CA ASP A 212 17.59 -26.74 6.49
C ASP A 212 17.41 -25.23 6.25
N MET A 213 17.40 -24.79 4.99
CA MET A 213 17.11 -23.41 4.63
C MET A 213 15.62 -23.09 4.85
N LEU A 214 14.72 -23.98 4.42
CA LEU A 214 13.27 -23.82 4.60
C LEU A 214 12.90 -23.65 6.07
N ALA A 215 13.52 -24.42 6.98
CA ALA A 215 13.30 -24.30 8.42
C ALA A 215 13.59 -22.88 8.97
N ASN A 216 14.40 -22.10 8.26
CA ASN A 216 14.73 -20.72 8.62
C ASN A 216 13.84 -19.66 7.94
N PHE A 217 12.97 -20.05 7.02
CA PHE A 217 12.09 -19.14 6.30
C PHE A 217 10.83 -18.80 7.12
N PRO A 218 10.19 -17.65 6.87
CA PRO A 218 8.88 -17.34 7.39
C PRO A 218 7.87 -18.48 7.12
N ALA A 219 7.04 -18.78 8.11
CA ALA A 219 5.95 -19.74 8.00
C ALA A 219 4.62 -18.97 7.94
N VAL A 220 3.83 -19.20 6.91
CA VAL A 220 2.53 -18.55 6.73
C VAL A 220 1.43 -19.59 6.51
N PRO A 221 0.18 -19.33 6.98
CA PRO A 221 -0.93 -20.22 6.69
C PRO A 221 -1.19 -20.25 5.17
N THR A 222 -1.44 -21.43 4.61
CA THR A 222 -1.75 -21.58 3.17
C THR A 222 -3.00 -20.80 2.77
N GLY A 223 -3.96 -20.66 3.68
CA GLY A 223 -5.16 -19.85 3.50
C GLY A 223 -4.88 -18.36 3.22
N PHE A 224 -3.72 -17.85 3.63
CA PHE A 224 -3.30 -16.48 3.33
C PHE A 224 -3.26 -16.22 1.82
N PHE A 225 -2.76 -17.15 1.04
CA PHE A 225 -2.68 -17.03 -0.42
C PHE A 225 -4.04 -17.17 -1.12
N SER A 226 -5.04 -17.69 -0.43
CA SER A 226 -6.42 -17.79 -0.94
C SER A 226 -7.22 -16.50 -0.74
N SER A 227 -6.65 -15.49 -0.11
CA SER A 227 -7.30 -14.18 0.09
C SER A 227 -7.41 -13.34 -1.18
N SER A 228 -6.59 -13.63 -2.19
CA SER A 228 -6.54 -12.91 -3.47
C SER A 228 -6.46 -13.91 -4.63
N PHE A 229 -7.25 -13.66 -5.68
CA PHE A 229 -7.23 -14.50 -6.89
C PHE A 229 -5.83 -14.55 -7.51
N LEU A 230 -5.16 -13.41 -7.65
CA LEU A 230 -3.81 -13.32 -8.23
C LEU A 230 -2.80 -14.13 -7.43
N LEU A 231 -2.82 -13.99 -6.11
CA LEU A 231 -1.88 -14.70 -5.24
C LEU A 231 -2.11 -16.20 -5.29
N HIS A 232 -3.37 -16.62 -5.24
CA HIS A 232 -3.73 -18.03 -5.34
C HIS A 232 -3.17 -18.66 -6.62
N GLU A 233 -3.42 -18.05 -7.77
CA GLU A 233 -2.97 -18.57 -9.06
C GLU A 233 -1.44 -18.60 -9.18
N ILE A 234 -0.77 -17.51 -8.81
CA ILE A 234 0.70 -17.47 -8.89
C ILE A 234 1.33 -18.48 -7.95
N VAL A 235 0.92 -18.49 -6.68
CA VAL A 235 1.54 -19.38 -5.68
C VAL A 235 1.26 -20.85 -5.99
N ASN A 236 0.06 -21.18 -6.48
CA ASN A 236 -0.31 -22.55 -6.82
C ASN A 236 0.49 -23.15 -7.98
N GLN A 237 1.10 -22.32 -8.84
CA GLN A 237 2.02 -22.78 -9.90
C GLN A 237 3.35 -23.31 -9.32
N TYR A 238 3.77 -22.83 -8.17
CA TYR A 238 5.03 -23.19 -7.53
C TYR A 238 4.83 -24.14 -6.36
N LEU A 239 3.78 -23.92 -5.56
CA LEU A 239 3.45 -24.65 -4.36
C LEU A 239 2.00 -25.14 -4.47
N PRO A 240 1.70 -26.45 -4.34
CA PRO A 240 0.36 -27.00 -4.56
C PRO A 240 -0.60 -26.68 -3.40
N ILE A 241 -0.81 -25.39 -3.15
CA ILE A 241 -1.62 -24.88 -2.04
C ILE A 241 -3.10 -25.25 -2.16
N SER A 242 -3.61 -25.44 -3.37
CA SER A 242 -5.01 -25.84 -3.61
C SER A 242 -5.38 -27.20 -3.00
N LYS A 243 -4.38 -28.05 -2.72
CA LYS A 243 -4.55 -29.36 -2.08
C LYS A 243 -4.26 -29.34 -0.57
N ALA A 244 -3.73 -28.24 -0.06
CA ALA A 244 -3.38 -28.08 1.34
C ALA A 244 -4.58 -27.61 2.17
N LEU A 245 -4.59 -27.95 3.46
CA LEU A 245 -5.58 -27.39 4.39
C LEU A 245 -5.29 -25.90 4.59
N PRO A 246 -6.30 -25.02 4.72
CA PRO A 246 -6.10 -23.58 4.89
C PRO A 246 -5.21 -23.21 6.07
N ASP A 247 -5.29 -23.97 7.16
CA ASP A 247 -4.51 -23.74 8.39
C ASP A 247 -3.13 -24.41 8.37
N SER A 248 -2.79 -25.17 7.32
CA SER A 248 -1.45 -25.73 7.20
C SER A 248 -0.43 -24.64 6.95
N LEU A 249 0.76 -24.77 7.55
CA LEU A 249 1.85 -23.81 7.39
C LEU A 249 2.67 -24.11 6.14
N THR A 250 2.95 -23.07 5.39
CA THR A 250 3.86 -23.10 4.24
C THR A 250 5.04 -22.18 4.51
N TYR A 251 6.25 -22.70 4.37
CA TYR A 251 7.47 -21.92 4.51
C TYR A 251 7.77 -21.22 3.18
N ILE A 252 8.03 -19.93 3.24
CA ILE A 252 8.28 -19.09 2.06
C ILE A 252 9.54 -18.25 2.23
N HIS A 253 10.27 -18.05 1.14
CA HIS A 253 11.41 -17.13 1.15
C HIS A 253 10.95 -15.70 1.53
N PRO A 254 11.70 -14.91 2.32
CA PRO A 254 11.31 -13.56 2.73
C PRO A 254 10.89 -12.64 1.58
N LEU A 255 11.46 -12.80 0.39
CA LEU A 255 11.07 -12.04 -0.80
C LEU A 255 9.62 -12.29 -1.24
N VAL A 256 9.03 -13.45 -0.94
CA VAL A 256 7.61 -13.70 -1.22
C VAL A 256 6.75 -12.79 -0.35
N ALA A 257 7.06 -12.71 0.96
CA ALA A 257 6.35 -11.82 1.87
C ALA A 257 6.48 -10.36 1.43
N VAL A 258 7.69 -9.93 1.07
CA VAL A 258 7.96 -8.56 0.56
C VAL A 258 7.16 -8.29 -0.70
N GLY A 259 7.23 -9.19 -1.69
CA GLY A 259 6.55 -9.01 -2.98
C GLY A 259 5.03 -8.97 -2.84
N VAL A 260 4.45 -9.92 -2.08
CA VAL A 260 3.00 -9.97 -1.81
C VAL A 260 2.51 -8.70 -1.10
N THR A 261 3.24 -8.27 -0.08
CA THR A 261 2.91 -7.03 0.64
C THR A 261 3.03 -5.80 -0.27
N GLY A 262 4.07 -5.76 -1.11
CA GLY A 262 4.24 -4.71 -2.11
C GLY A 262 3.10 -4.68 -3.14
N LEU A 263 2.63 -5.84 -3.63
CA LEU A 263 1.44 -5.93 -4.49
C LEU A 263 0.20 -5.35 -3.80
N LEU A 264 -0.03 -5.71 -2.54
CA LEU A 264 -1.17 -5.21 -1.77
C LEU A 264 -1.08 -3.70 -1.54
N ALA A 265 0.08 -3.19 -1.12
CA ALA A 265 0.27 -1.76 -0.89
C ALA A 265 0.06 -0.95 -2.18
N ASN A 266 0.59 -1.41 -3.32
CA ASN A 266 0.35 -0.77 -4.61
C ASN A 266 -1.12 -0.84 -5.03
N ALA A 267 -1.83 -1.95 -4.79
CA ALA A 267 -3.25 -2.08 -5.07
C ALA A 267 -4.09 -1.08 -4.26
N LEU A 268 -3.79 -0.92 -2.98
CA LEU A 268 -4.45 0.05 -2.12
C LEU A 268 -4.21 1.50 -2.58
N ASN A 269 -2.98 1.84 -2.99
CA ASN A 269 -2.65 3.17 -3.49
C ASN A 269 -3.23 3.44 -4.90
N PHE A 270 -3.50 2.40 -5.67
CA PHE A 270 -4.10 2.53 -6.99
C PHE A 270 -5.63 2.54 -6.97
N LEU A 271 -6.27 2.48 -5.79
CA LEU A 271 -7.71 2.72 -5.68
C LEU A 271 -8.05 4.16 -6.08
N PRO A 272 -9.15 4.37 -6.84
CA PRO A 272 -9.48 5.68 -7.41
C PRO A 272 -10.10 6.63 -6.37
N ILE A 273 -9.32 7.03 -5.36
CA ILE A 273 -9.79 7.88 -4.26
C ILE A 273 -8.84 9.08 -4.06
N GLY A 274 -9.38 10.28 -4.15
CA GLY A 274 -8.73 11.53 -3.77
C GLY A 274 -7.33 11.71 -4.37
N ARG A 275 -6.33 11.89 -3.50
CA ARG A 275 -4.93 12.13 -3.89
C ARG A 275 -4.09 10.87 -4.07
N LEU A 276 -4.69 9.69 -3.89
CA LEU A 276 -4.02 8.44 -4.23
C LEU A 276 -3.68 8.40 -5.72
N ASP A 277 -2.73 7.58 -6.09
CA ASP A 277 -2.31 7.47 -7.49
C ASP A 277 -3.46 7.07 -8.41
N GLY A 278 -4.29 6.10 -7.98
CA GLY A 278 -5.52 5.73 -8.70
C GLY A 278 -6.53 6.87 -8.78
N GLY A 279 -6.64 7.71 -7.76
CA GLY A 279 -7.48 8.90 -7.78
C GLY A 279 -7.00 9.96 -8.78
N ARG A 280 -5.68 10.19 -8.84
CA ARG A 280 -5.04 11.07 -9.83
C ARG A 280 -5.22 10.55 -11.26
N VAL A 281 -5.08 9.25 -11.47
CA VAL A 281 -5.33 8.61 -12.77
C VAL A 281 -6.79 8.77 -13.17
N ALA A 282 -7.75 8.52 -12.26
CA ALA A 282 -9.18 8.72 -12.50
C ALA A 282 -9.50 10.18 -12.84
N MET A 283 -8.88 11.14 -12.14
CA MET A 283 -9.02 12.58 -12.43
C MET A 283 -8.46 12.95 -13.79
N ALA A 284 -7.30 12.42 -14.17
CA ALA A 284 -6.71 12.68 -15.48
C ALA A 284 -7.58 12.17 -16.63
N ILE A 285 -8.16 10.97 -16.49
CA ILE A 285 -8.98 10.34 -17.54
C ILE A 285 -10.38 10.96 -17.60
N GLY A 286 -11.10 10.95 -16.48
CA GLY A 286 -12.53 11.28 -16.40
C GLY A 286 -12.82 12.72 -15.96
N GLY A 287 -11.80 13.48 -15.56
CA GLY A 287 -11.98 14.78 -14.92
C GLY A 287 -12.45 14.66 -13.47
N ARG A 288 -12.53 15.80 -12.79
CA ARG A 288 -12.78 15.86 -11.33
C ARG A 288 -14.11 15.26 -10.93
N GLN A 289 -15.20 15.58 -11.65
CA GLN A 289 -16.53 15.11 -11.27
C GLN A 289 -16.64 13.59 -11.36
N ALA A 290 -16.13 12.98 -12.43
CA ALA A 290 -16.13 11.52 -12.58
C ALA A 290 -15.23 10.88 -11.51
N ALA A 291 -14.06 11.45 -11.23
CA ALA A 291 -13.17 10.98 -10.18
C ALA A 291 -13.82 11.02 -8.80
N ASP A 292 -14.53 12.12 -8.44
CA ASP A 292 -15.23 12.23 -7.16
C ASP A 292 -16.37 11.21 -7.02
N GLN A 293 -17.11 10.95 -8.11
CA GLN A 293 -18.17 9.93 -8.12
C GLN A 293 -17.60 8.52 -7.94
N ILE A 294 -16.53 8.18 -8.66
CA ILE A 294 -15.84 6.90 -8.55
C ILE A 294 -15.25 6.74 -7.15
N ALA A 295 -14.62 7.79 -6.62
CA ALA A 295 -14.06 7.80 -5.26
C ALA A 295 -15.13 7.52 -4.21
N PHE A 296 -16.30 8.15 -4.33
CA PHE A 296 -17.43 7.93 -3.42
C PHE A 296 -17.91 6.48 -3.45
N ILE A 297 -18.11 5.92 -4.65
CA ILE A 297 -18.52 4.51 -4.82
C ILE A 297 -17.47 3.57 -4.24
N THR A 298 -16.19 3.84 -4.49
CA THR A 298 -15.08 3.04 -3.96
C THR A 298 -15.02 3.08 -2.44
N LEU A 299 -15.20 4.25 -1.83
CA LEU A 299 -15.25 4.39 -0.36
C LEU A 299 -16.42 3.64 0.26
N ILE A 300 -17.61 3.65 -0.38
CA ILE A 300 -18.76 2.85 0.09
C ILE A 300 -18.41 1.36 -0.01
N GLY A 301 -17.86 0.89 -1.12
CA GLY A 301 -17.45 -0.51 -1.29
C GLY A 301 -16.45 -0.95 -0.22
N GLN A 302 -15.47 -0.11 0.08
CA GLN A 302 -14.49 -0.35 1.15
C GLN A 302 -15.15 -0.36 2.54
N ALA A 303 -16.08 0.56 2.81
CA ALA A 303 -16.80 0.59 4.08
C ALA A 303 -17.66 -0.68 4.29
N VAL A 304 -18.29 -1.17 3.23
CA VAL A 304 -19.02 -2.46 3.27
C VAL A 304 -18.06 -3.62 3.55
N SER A 305 -16.86 -3.60 2.99
CA SER A 305 -15.84 -4.64 3.21
C SER A 305 -15.38 -4.73 4.67
N ILE A 306 -15.50 -3.66 5.48
CA ILE A 306 -15.18 -3.68 6.91
C ILE A 306 -16.16 -4.56 7.69
N PHE A 307 -17.44 -4.59 7.29
CA PHE A 307 -18.50 -5.37 7.95
C PHE A 307 -18.57 -6.82 7.47
N SER A 308 -17.91 -7.17 6.37
CA SER A 308 -17.63 -8.55 6.01
C SER A 308 -16.41 -9.03 6.80
N ASP A 309 -16.19 -10.33 6.96
CA ASP A 309 -15.02 -10.92 7.67
C ASP A 309 -13.66 -10.48 7.07
N ALA A 310 -13.61 -9.23 6.60
CA ALA A 310 -12.46 -8.64 5.96
C ALA A 310 -11.39 -8.28 7.00
N SER A 311 -10.14 -8.33 6.57
CA SER A 311 -8.99 -8.00 7.39
C SER A 311 -9.08 -6.59 7.99
N PRO A 312 -8.66 -6.38 9.25
CA PRO A 312 -8.56 -5.06 9.88
C PRO A 312 -7.81 -4.01 9.05
N ILE A 313 -6.99 -4.44 8.08
CA ILE A 313 -6.23 -3.56 7.20
C ILE A 313 -7.12 -2.55 6.46
N TYR A 314 -8.31 -2.97 6.00
CA TYR A 314 -9.24 -2.09 5.29
C TYR A 314 -9.76 -0.96 6.19
N PHE A 315 -10.02 -1.25 7.46
CA PHE A 315 -10.45 -0.22 8.42
C PHE A 315 -9.36 0.84 8.61
N PHE A 316 -8.13 0.43 8.93
CA PHE A 316 -7.03 1.37 9.15
C PHE A 316 -6.69 2.16 7.89
N TRP A 317 -6.73 1.50 6.72
CA TRP A 317 -6.47 2.15 5.45
C TRP A 317 -7.54 3.21 5.11
N ILE A 318 -8.84 2.91 5.29
CA ILE A 318 -9.92 3.88 5.08
C ILE A 318 -9.76 5.09 5.99
N VAL A 319 -9.48 4.87 7.28
CA VAL A 319 -9.25 5.96 8.23
C VAL A 319 -8.13 6.86 7.72
N LEU A 320 -6.99 6.27 7.33
CA LEU A 320 -5.86 7.02 6.79
C LEU A 320 -6.23 7.80 5.53
N VAL A 321 -6.91 7.18 4.57
CA VAL A 321 -7.32 7.82 3.32
C VAL A 321 -8.30 8.96 3.56
N VAL A 322 -9.31 8.77 4.40
CA VAL A 322 -10.31 9.81 4.70
C VAL A 322 -9.67 11.02 5.35
N PHE A 323 -8.71 10.83 6.25
CA PHE A 323 -8.05 11.95 6.95
C PHE A 323 -6.93 12.61 6.14
N LEU A 324 -6.15 11.85 5.36
CA LEU A 324 -4.94 12.35 4.72
C LEU A 324 -5.07 12.53 3.20
N GLN A 325 -5.89 11.72 2.51
CA GLN A 325 -5.90 11.61 1.06
C GLN A 325 -7.20 12.05 0.38
N ARG A 326 -8.30 12.25 1.13
CA ARG A 326 -9.60 12.59 0.57
C ARG A 326 -9.67 13.95 -0.12
N GLY A 327 -8.79 14.88 0.22
CA GLY A 327 -8.79 16.24 -0.34
C GLY A 327 -8.58 16.25 -1.85
N ALA A 328 -9.16 17.24 -2.54
CA ALA A 328 -8.88 17.49 -3.94
C ALA A 328 -7.39 17.81 -4.16
N ASP A 329 -6.80 17.26 -5.21
CA ASP A 329 -5.44 17.60 -5.62
C ASP A 329 -5.42 18.88 -6.46
N ILE A 330 -4.23 19.44 -6.68
CA ILE A 330 -4.07 20.61 -7.54
C ILE A 330 -4.42 20.25 -8.99
N PRO A 331 -5.10 21.16 -9.73
CA PRO A 331 -5.43 20.91 -11.12
C PRO A 331 -4.19 20.99 -12.01
N PRO A 332 -4.18 20.28 -13.15
CA PRO A 332 -3.27 20.62 -14.22
C PRO A 332 -3.56 22.02 -14.80
N GLU A 333 -2.58 22.63 -15.47
CA GLU A 333 -2.76 23.94 -16.12
C GLU A 333 -3.83 23.85 -17.24
N ASP A 334 -3.84 22.76 -18.00
CA ASP A 334 -4.93 22.37 -18.89
C ASP A 334 -5.72 21.18 -18.28
N ASP A 335 -6.88 21.50 -17.70
CA ASP A 335 -7.80 20.51 -17.10
C ASP A 335 -9.02 20.25 -18.00
N VAL A 336 -9.02 20.75 -19.24
CA VAL A 336 -10.13 20.56 -20.21
C VAL A 336 -9.80 19.51 -21.25
N THR A 337 -8.60 19.56 -21.82
CA THR A 337 -8.21 18.63 -22.89
C THR A 337 -8.14 17.21 -22.35
N PRO A 338 -8.97 16.28 -22.86
CA PRO A 338 -8.95 14.89 -22.41
C PRO A 338 -7.63 14.22 -22.76
N VAL A 339 -7.15 13.33 -21.91
CA VAL A 339 -5.95 12.51 -22.17
C VAL A 339 -6.09 11.77 -23.51
N ALA A 340 -7.29 11.28 -23.83
CA ALA A 340 -7.56 10.59 -25.08
C ALA A 340 -7.27 11.46 -26.31
N THR A 341 -7.61 12.75 -26.28
CA THR A 341 -7.37 13.69 -27.40
C THR A 341 -5.88 13.97 -27.58
N GLU A 342 -5.16 14.24 -26.51
CA GLU A 342 -3.70 14.40 -26.55
C GLU A 342 -3.00 13.11 -27.04
N LEU A 343 -3.58 11.93 -26.76
CA LEU A 343 -3.10 10.65 -27.23
C LEU A 343 -3.52 10.34 -28.68
N GLU A 344 -4.58 10.99 -29.21
CA GLU A 344 -5.00 10.80 -30.61
C GLU A 344 -3.98 11.33 -31.60
N ASP A 345 -3.35 12.45 -31.30
CA ASP A 345 -2.22 12.96 -32.09
C ASP A 345 -1.01 12.03 -32.04
N GLU A 346 -0.90 11.20 -31.01
CA GLU A 346 0.12 10.18 -30.81
C GLU A 346 -0.32 8.75 -31.20
N LYS A 347 -1.56 8.53 -31.69
CA LYS A 347 -2.14 7.19 -31.98
C LYS A 347 -1.27 6.29 -32.87
N LYS A 348 -0.39 6.89 -33.66
CA LYS A 348 0.59 6.16 -34.46
C LYS A 348 1.87 5.84 -33.70
N SER A 349 1.99 6.26 -32.44
CA SER A 349 3.21 6.10 -31.65
C SER A 349 3.09 4.93 -30.68
N LEU A 350 4.20 4.28 -30.44
CA LEU A 350 4.38 3.25 -29.41
C LEU A 350 3.95 3.76 -28.01
N SER A 351 3.97 5.08 -27.81
CA SER A 351 3.68 5.72 -26.53
C SER A 351 2.21 5.56 -26.09
N TRP A 352 1.25 5.62 -27.00
CA TRP A 352 -0.17 5.35 -26.70
C TRP A 352 -0.39 3.91 -26.22
N PHE A 353 0.17 2.96 -26.97
CA PHE A 353 0.04 1.55 -26.65
C PHE A 353 0.64 1.22 -25.28
N THR A 354 1.82 1.76 -24.99
CA THR A 354 2.47 1.54 -23.67
C THR A 354 1.63 2.09 -22.53
N ARG A 355 1.01 3.28 -22.66
CA ARG A 355 0.12 3.85 -21.63
C ARG A 355 -1.12 2.99 -21.41
N ALA A 356 -1.78 2.58 -22.48
CA ALA A 356 -2.96 1.72 -22.42
C ALA A 356 -2.64 0.36 -21.76
N LEU A 357 -1.51 -0.24 -22.14
CA LEU A 357 -1.03 -1.50 -21.54
C LEU A 357 -0.69 -1.34 -20.06
N THR A 358 -0.01 -0.25 -19.71
CA THR A 358 0.34 0.04 -18.30
C THR A 358 -0.91 0.26 -17.45
N LEU A 359 -1.90 0.98 -17.98
CA LEU A 359 -3.17 1.18 -17.27
C LEU A 359 -3.90 -0.16 -17.08
N ALA A 360 -4.02 -0.96 -18.14
CA ALA A 360 -4.63 -2.28 -18.07
C ALA A 360 -3.93 -3.20 -17.06
N PHE A 361 -2.59 -3.17 -17.04
CA PHE A 361 -1.78 -3.91 -16.08
C PHE A 361 -2.09 -3.48 -14.63
N CYS A 362 -2.02 -2.18 -14.31
CA CYS A 362 -2.29 -1.68 -12.97
C CYS A 362 -3.73 -1.95 -12.52
N VAL A 363 -4.73 -1.75 -13.39
CA VAL A 363 -6.15 -2.01 -13.09
C VAL A 363 -6.37 -3.50 -12.85
N SER A 364 -5.81 -4.37 -13.68
CA SER A 364 -5.95 -5.83 -13.54
C SER A 364 -5.34 -6.33 -12.23
N LEU A 365 -4.13 -5.89 -11.90
CA LEU A 365 -3.48 -6.27 -10.65
C LEU A 365 -4.26 -5.76 -9.43
N THR A 366 -4.72 -4.51 -9.46
CA THR A 366 -5.54 -3.95 -8.37
C THR A 366 -6.82 -4.75 -8.19
N GLY A 367 -7.56 -5.02 -9.26
CA GLY A 367 -8.79 -5.80 -9.21
C GLY A 367 -8.58 -7.19 -8.66
N THR A 368 -7.54 -7.89 -9.15
CA THR A 368 -7.26 -9.27 -8.72
C THR A 368 -6.68 -9.37 -7.30
N MET A 369 -6.03 -8.31 -6.80
CA MET A 369 -5.55 -8.26 -5.40
C MET A 369 -6.66 -7.94 -4.40
N VAL A 370 -7.61 -7.08 -4.78
CA VAL A 370 -8.69 -6.62 -3.89
C VAL A 370 -9.91 -7.54 -3.92
N LEU A 371 -10.17 -8.20 -5.05
CA LEU A 371 -11.28 -9.14 -5.17
C LEU A 371 -10.94 -10.46 -4.45
N PRO A 372 -11.75 -10.89 -3.47
CA PRO A 372 -11.56 -12.18 -2.82
C PRO A 372 -11.81 -13.33 -3.80
N VAL A 373 -11.09 -14.44 -3.62
CA VAL A 373 -11.39 -15.68 -4.32
C VAL A 373 -12.80 -16.13 -3.93
N PRO A 374 -13.70 -16.41 -4.87
CA PRO A 374 -14.99 -17.01 -4.55
C PRO A 374 -14.75 -18.31 -3.79
N LYS A 375 -15.17 -18.36 -2.51
CA LYS A 375 -15.12 -19.61 -1.75
C LYS A 375 -15.98 -20.63 -2.51
N PRO A 376 -15.47 -21.82 -2.84
CA PRO A 376 -16.32 -22.86 -3.41
C PRO A 376 -17.45 -23.10 -2.42
N PHE A 377 -18.68 -23.17 -2.92
CA PHE A 377 -19.85 -23.48 -2.11
C PHE A 377 -19.65 -24.86 -1.48
N THR A 378 -19.15 -24.87 -0.24
CA THR A 378 -19.15 -26.10 0.55
C THR A 378 -20.57 -26.26 1.07
N PRO A 379 -21.32 -27.29 0.62
CA PRO A 379 -22.59 -27.57 1.24
C PRO A 379 -22.32 -27.84 2.73
N THR A 380 -23.07 -27.18 3.59
CA THR A 380 -22.96 -27.30 5.04
C THR A 380 -23.17 -28.78 5.43
N THR A 381 -22.09 -29.52 5.45
CA THR A 381 -22.12 -30.88 6.03
C THR A 381 -22.19 -30.65 7.52
N THR A 382 -23.34 -30.99 8.10
CA THR A 382 -23.61 -31.03 9.54
C THR A 382 -22.39 -31.52 10.29
N MET A 383 -21.92 -30.67 11.22
CA MET A 383 -20.73 -30.88 12.06
C MET A 383 -20.80 -32.29 12.73
N ALA A 384 -19.89 -33.17 12.30
CA ALA A 384 -19.41 -34.20 13.17
C ALA A 384 -18.46 -33.57 14.21
N PRO A 385 -18.48 -34.01 15.47
CA PRO A 385 -17.62 -33.43 16.51
C PRO A 385 -16.16 -33.52 16.12
N ALA A 386 -15.47 -32.39 16.23
CA ALA A 386 -14.07 -32.22 15.89
C ALA A 386 -13.19 -33.27 16.59
N GLN A 387 -12.60 -34.18 15.83
CA GLN A 387 -11.44 -34.94 16.29
C GLN A 387 -10.23 -34.00 16.30
N ALA A 388 -9.54 -33.93 17.42
CA ALA A 388 -8.31 -33.18 17.55
C ALA A 388 -7.30 -33.59 16.46
N PRO A 389 -6.58 -32.62 15.84
CA PRO A 389 -5.61 -32.92 14.80
C PRO A 389 -4.52 -33.84 15.33
N LYS A 390 -4.29 -34.97 14.68
CA LYS A 390 -3.15 -35.85 14.99
C LYS A 390 -1.87 -35.13 14.54
N PRO A 391 -0.84 -35.06 15.40
CA PRO A 391 0.46 -34.49 15.02
C PRO A 391 1.10 -35.33 13.92
N ILE A 392 1.52 -34.66 12.84
CA ILE A 392 2.10 -35.31 11.64
C ILE A 392 3.57 -35.74 11.86
N LEU A 393 4.16 -35.40 12.98
CA LEU A 393 5.49 -35.88 13.36
C LEU A 393 5.47 -36.33 14.82
N ALA A 394 5.75 -37.62 15.04
CA ALA A 394 6.00 -38.11 16.37
C ALA A 394 7.26 -37.39 16.94
N PRO A 395 7.22 -36.92 18.18
CA PRO A 395 8.39 -36.33 18.79
C PRO A 395 9.50 -37.39 18.94
N SER A 396 10.73 -36.96 18.58
CA SER A 396 11.94 -37.74 18.85
C SER A 396 11.99 -38.13 20.35
N PRO A 397 12.34 -39.37 20.73
CA PRO A 397 12.21 -39.88 22.10
C PRO A 397 13.20 -39.25 23.11
N ASN A 398 13.91 -38.18 22.79
CA ASN A 398 14.97 -37.62 23.63
C ASN A 398 14.81 -36.11 24.01
N VAL A 399 13.59 -35.58 23.94
CA VAL A 399 13.37 -34.21 24.48
C VAL A 399 12.64 -34.31 25.81
N ALA A 400 13.33 -33.90 26.88
CA ALA A 400 12.74 -33.80 28.21
C ALA A 400 11.53 -32.84 28.19
N PRO A 401 10.44 -33.15 28.93
CA PRO A 401 9.27 -32.25 28.97
C PRO A 401 9.63 -30.88 29.53
N LEU A 402 9.24 -29.84 28.82
CA LEU A 402 9.37 -28.44 29.27
C LEU A 402 8.61 -28.23 30.58
N PRO A 403 9.15 -27.48 31.55
CA PRO A 403 8.47 -27.20 32.80
C PRO A 403 7.17 -26.40 32.55
N SER A 404 6.11 -26.84 33.22
CA SER A 404 4.78 -26.21 33.18
C SER A 404 4.85 -24.75 33.64
N LEU A 405 4.36 -23.82 32.79
CA LEU A 405 4.25 -22.39 33.07
C LEU A 405 3.16 -22.00 34.10
N ALA A 406 2.50 -22.99 34.72
CA ALA A 406 1.41 -22.76 35.66
C ALA A 406 1.79 -21.95 36.94
N PRO A 407 3.06 -21.90 37.43
CA PRO A 407 3.37 -21.13 38.64
C PRO A 407 3.59 -19.63 38.42
N LEU A 408 3.71 -19.14 37.18
CA LEU A 408 4.09 -17.70 36.95
C LEU A 408 2.90 -16.74 36.92
N LEU A 409 1.66 -17.22 36.96
CA LEU A 409 0.46 -16.40 36.94
C LEU A 409 -0.16 -16.12 38.31
N THR A 410 0.41 -16.65 39.42
CA THR A 410 -0.16 -16.51 40.77
C THR A 410 0.61 -15.57 41.73
N SER A 411 1.62 -14.85 41.26
CA SER A 411 2.42 -13.94 42.11
C SER A 411 2.40 -12.49 41.64
N VAL A 412 1.22 -11.94 41.38
CA VAL A 412 1.03 -10.48 41.32
C VAL A 412 0.52 -10.07 42.69
N PRO A 413 1.28 -9.29 43.51
CA PRO A 413 0.78 -8.77 44.78
C PRO A 413 -0.32 -7.74 44.48
N LEU A 414 -1.51 -7.95 45.05
CA LEU A 414 -2.56 -6.95 45.13
C LEU A 414 -2.01 -5.74 45.88
N LEU A 415 -1.96 -4.59 45.24
CA LEU A 415 -1.71 -3.30 45.88
C LEU A 415 -2.78 -3.09 46.93
N SER A 416 -2.34 -2.96 48.19
CA SER A 416 -3.18 -2.61 49.35
C SER A 416 -3.87 -1.27 49.09
N GLU A 417 -5.16 -1.21 49.38
CA GLU A 417 -5.95 0.02 49.45
C GLU A 417 -5.34 0.98 50.50
N PRO A 418 -5.33 2.29 50.26
CA PRO A 418 -4.94 3.26 51.27
C PRO A 418 -6.05 3.41 52.30
N GLU A 419 -5.65 3.38 53.59
CA GLU A 419 -6.52 3.68 54.74
C GLU A 419 -7.11 5.10 54.64
N PRO A 420 -8.32 5.31 55.15
CA PRO A 420 -8.95 6.64 55.20
C PRO A 420 -8.28 7.49 56.27
N VAL A 421 -7.82 8.68 55.89
CA VAL A 421 -7.37 9.74 56.82
C VAL A 421 -8.60 10.46 57.34
N ASP A 422 -8.87 10.35 58.65
CA ASP A 422 -9.80 11.18 59.41
C ASP A 422 -9.28 12.63 59.45
N ILE A 423 -10.07 13.57 58.94
CA ILE A 423 -10.26 14.94 59.45
C ILE A 423 -11.68 15.41 59.11
#